data_855d9f27cc341cf3c4ec339187a8d117
#
_entry.id   855d9f27cc341cf3c4ec339187a8d117
#
_cell.length_a   1.000
_cell.length_b   1.000
_cell.length_c   1.000
_cell.angle_alpha   90.00
_cell.angle_beta   90.00
_cell.angle_gamma   90.00
#
_symmetry.space_group_name_H-M   'P 1'
#
loop_
_entity.id
_entity.type
_entity.pdbx_description
1 polymer ?
#
loop_
_entity_poly.entity_id
_entity_poly.type
_entity_poly.pdbx_seq_one_letter_code
_entity_poly.pdbx_strand_id
1 'polypeptide(L)'
;MVSRRAALFMGGAGGVAMAGGGAWLGNVAAQPAAAPAAEGAIGGLSTPPPYAPSGRGPRHRRATWSEQFQKSHGWSAGGAGTQSAEVNDSSQFVRGTQAVRVTTNGSGKQSYVRRSGMDAMDLSGKMIRLLFRVDDVGNLAKMVFYLGSGSLKNHFAWTFHAHSRTAANYVQSGEWVTVHLQWADVTAAAGEYSISASGKPSTRTGFTDMSFAVYDDAGGPVTYRVQAVELIPDTADTFPKGVVSITFDDSHKSIHDLARPIMDSFGFPGTSYNIADAIGTGSFMSVEQMRSMQNYSGWEMGGHAYANATHSASYPKLTAEQADEDFRKLREWLVSNGFTSEHFAYPHGAFQKTSDGVPVDLIASRHFTTARSIISETIESFAPANPLRLKSLTGITDGTGIGGTNLSKLTDAGGKLDRCADSGDWLILCLHKIVEGAPKTSTEIGTAGLTTLMQEIADRDIQVVTVEEAMSYYK
;
A
#
# COMPACT_ATOMS: atom_id res chain seq x y z
N MET A 1 34.40 26.44 7.31
CA MET A 1 35.61 26.26 6.42
C MET A 1 35.25 25.21 5.39
N VAL A 2 35.30 25.60 4.16
CA VAL A 2 34.91 24.90 2.94
C VAL A 2 35.83 23.71 2.65
N SER A 3 35.32 22.60 2.17
CA SER A 3 36.05 21.81 1.17
C SER A 3 35.12 20.94 0.34
N ARG A 4 34.93 21.35 -0.91
CA ARG A 4 34.43 20.56 -2.05
C ARG A 4 35.52 19.57 -2.49
N ARG A 5 35.15 18.36 -2.89
CA ARG A 5 35.93 17.61 -3.90
C ARG A 5 34.97 16.92 -4.87
N ALA A 6 34.98 17.47 -6.08
CA ALA A 6 34.55 16.78 -7.29
C ALA A 6 35.70 15.88 -7.78
N ALA A 7 35.39 14.70 -8.29
CA ALA A 7 36.31 13.91 -9.10
C ALA A 7 35.57 13.39 -10.35
N LEU A 8 35.97 13.97 -11.48
CA LEU A 8 35.75 13.44 -12.83
C LEU A 8 36.60 12.18 -13.02
N PHE A 9 36.06 11.17 -13.69
CA PHE A 9 36.88 10.21 -14.44
C PHE A 9 36.29 9.98 -15.83
N MET A 10 37.09 10.33 -16.81
CA MET A 10 36.92 10.01 -18.24
C MET A 10 37.65 8.71 -18.59
N GLY A 11 37.07 7.91 -19.44
CA GLY A 11 37.71 7.34 -20.59
C GLY A 11 38.38 5.97 -20.46
N GLY A 12 38.04 5.10 -21.41
CA GLY A 12 38.90 3.98 -21.80
C GLY A 12 38.12 2.82 -22.45
N ALA A 13 38.03 2.86 -23.78
CA ALA A 13 37.59 1.73 -24.59
C ALA A 13 38.73 0.69 -24.68
N GLY A 14 38.38 -0.60 -24.70
CA GLY A 14 39.32 -1.68 -24.99
C GLY A 14 38.61 -3.00 -25.12
N GLY A 15 38.29 -3.41 -26.35
CA GLY A 15 37.74 -4.73 -26.65
C GLY A 15 38.80 -5.82 -26.64
N VAL A 16 38.44 -7.01 -26.20
CA VAL A 16 39.06 -8.27 -26.64
C VAL A 16 37.94 -9.33 -26.69
N ALA A 17 37.74 -9.86 -27.88
CA ALA A 17 36.99 -11.07 -28.16
C ALA A 17 37.83 -12.30 -27.82
N MET A 18 37.26 -13.28 -27.15
CA MET A 18 37.68 -14.68 -27.28
C MET A 18 36.47 -15.62 -27.13
N ALA A 19 36.36 -16.50 -28.07
CA ALA A 19 35.35 -17.53 -28.20
C ALA A 19 35.64 -18.73 -27.29
N GLY A 20 34.57 -19.43 -26.90
CA GLY A 20 34.68 -20.73 -26.23
C GLY A 20 33.39 -21.24 -25.64
N GLY A 21 32.59 -21.90 -26.36
CA GLY A 21 31.65 -22.98 -26.29
C GLY A 21 31.11 -23.44 -24.93
N GLY A 22 29.78 -23.56 -24.89
CA GLY A 22 29.10 -24.28 -23.83
C GLY A 22 27.62 -23.86 -23.78
N ALA A 23 26.80 -24.43 -24.66
CA ALA A 23 25.36 -24.23 -24.67
C ALA A 23 24.74 -24.90 -23.45
N TRP A 24 24.28 -24.07 -22.50
CA TRP A 24 23.23 -24.42 -21.57
C TRP A 24 22.02 -23.54 -21.87
N LEU A 25 21.15 -24.05 -22.72
CA LEU A 25 19.80 -23.50 -22.87
C LEU A 25 18.97 -23.88 -21.67
N GLY A 26 19.19 -23.20 -20.56
CA GLY A 26 18.20 -23.09 -19.51
C GLY A 26 17.12 -22.14 -20.01
N ASN A 27 15.91 -22.64 -20.24
CA ASN A 27 14.73 -21.84 -20.48
C ASN A 27 14.55 -20.84 -19.31
N VAL A 28 15.12 -19.66 -19.46
CA VAL A 28 14.66 -18.49 -18.72
C VAL A 28 13.33 -18.12 -19.38
N ALA A 29 12.25 -18.70 -18.86
CA ALA A 29 10.93 -18.18 -19.16
C ALA A 29 10.97 -16.71 -18.74
N ALA A 30 10.95 -15.82 -19.72
CA ALA A 30 10.72 -14.41 -19.50
C ALA A 30 9.46 -14.33 -18.62
N GLN A 31 9.57 -13.76 -17.42
CA GLN A 31 8.37 -13.39 -16.67
C GLN A 31 7.55 -12.51 -17.62
N PRO A 32 6.29 -12.86 -17.90
CA PRO A 32 5.43 -11.90 -18.57
C PRO A 32 5.46 -10.66 -17.65
N ALA A 33 5.79 -9.52 -18.24
CA ALA A 33 5.44 -8.23 -17.67
C ALA A 33 4.05 -8.38 -17.10
N ALA A 34 3.78 -7.83 -15.90
CA ALA A 34 2.42 -7.77 -15.36
C ALA A 34 1.52 -7.46 -16.55
N ALA A 35 0.58 -8.37 -16.85
CA ALA A 35 -0.25 -8.21 -18.03
C ALA A 35 -0.73 -6.76 -17.98
N PRO A 36 -0.56 -5.96 -19.04
CA PRO A 36 -1.13 -4.63 -19.07
C PRO A 36 -2.58 -4.85 -18.70
N ALA A 37 -3.06 -4.13 -17.70
CA ALA A 37 -4.47 -4.12 -17.36
C ALA A 37 -5.16 -3.94 -18.69
N ALA A 38 -6.02 -4.91 -19.06
CA ALA A 38 -6.49 -5.06 -20.43
C ALA A 38 -6.94 -3.70 -20.93
N GLU A 39 -6.29 -3.16 -21.94
CA GLU A 39 -6.66 -1.89 -22.59
C GLU A 39 -8.13 -1.87 -23.01
N GLY A 40 -8.75 -3.05 -23.11
CA GLY A 40 -10.17 -3.23 -23.36
C GLY A 40 -11.11 -2.93 -22.17
N ALA A 41 -10.59 -2.79 -20.93
CA ALA A 41 -11.44 -2.49 -19.77
C ALA A 41 -11.71 -0.97 -19.58
N ILE A 42 -11.00 -0.11 -20.29
CA ILE A 42 -11.22 1.35 -20.29
C ILE A 42 -11.91 1.79 -21.60
N GLY A 43 -12.74 0.94 -22.17
CA GLY A 43 -13.46 1.23 -23.41
C GLY A 43 -14.32 2.51 -23.28
N GLY A 44 -13.86 3.60 -23.91
CA GLY A 44 -14.46 4.93 -23.86
C GLY A 44 -13.47 6.04 -23.54
N LEU A 45 -12.41 5.79 -22.81
CA LEU A 45 -11.38 6.79 -22.47
C LEU A 45 -10.31 6.83 -23.58
N SER A 46 -10.64 7.40 -24.73
CA SER A 46 -9.82 7.38 -25.94
C SER A 46 -8.74 8.46 -26.01
N THR A 47 -8.86 9.51 -25.21
CA THR A 47 -7.91 10.63 -25.26
C THR A 47 -6.71 10.35 -24.37
N PRO A 48 -5.47 10.32 -24.90
CA PRO A 48 -4.28 10.20 -24.05
C PRO A 48 -4.20 11.39 -23.10
N PRO A 49 -3.82 11.20 -21.83
CA PRO A 49 -3.60 12.30 -20.92
C PRO A 49 -2.42 13.16 -21.41
N PRO A 50 -2.48 14.49 -21.32
CA PRO A 50 -1.41 15.38 -21.79
C PRO A 50 -0.11 15.22 -20.99
N TYR A 51 -0.20 14.74 -19.78
CA TYR A 51 0.91 14.46 -18.87
C TYR A 51 0.79 13.02 -18.35
N ALA A 52 1.15 12.07 -19.20
CA ALA A 52 1.22 10.68 -18.76
C ALA A 52 2.31 10.54 -17.67
N PRO A 53 2.09 9.72 -16.64
CA PRO A 53 3.09 9.50 -15.60
C PRO A 53 4.34 8.86 -16.19
N SER A 54 5.48 9.04 -15.53
CA SER A 54 6.78 8.54 -15.98
C SER A 54 6.85 7.02 -16.20
N GLY A 55 5.82 6.30 -15.80
CA GLY A 55 5.63 4.87 -16.04
C GLY A 55 6.54 3.96 -15.24
N ARG A 56 7.26 4.49 -14.26
CA ARG A 56 8.16 3.72 -13.41
C ARG A 56 7.57 3.50 -12.03
N GLY A 57 6.47 2.75 -11.99
CA GLY A 57 6.03 2.16 -10.74
C GLY A 57 7.06 1.19 -10.15
N PRO A 58 6.94 0.81 -8.88
CA PRO A 58 7.87 -0.08 -8.22
C PRO A 58 7.98 -1.40 -8.98
N ARG A 59 9.22 -1.84 -9.22
CA ARG A 59 9.46 -3.14 -9.83
C ARG A 59 9.12 -4.23 -8.82
N HIS A 60 8.30 -5.20 -9.24
CA HIS A 60 8.06 -6.38 -8.41
C HIS A 60 9.38 -7.07 -8.09
N ARG A 61 9.67 -7.24 -6.80
CA ARG A 61 10.84 -7.96 -6.35
C ARG A 61 10.78 -9.41 -6.80
N ARG A 62 11.92 -9.97 -7.21
CA ARG A 62 12.02 -11.37 -7.60
C ARG A 62 11.76 -12.25 -6.37
N ALA A 63 10.87 -13.21 -6.51
CA ALA A 63 10.64 -14.22 -5.50
C ALA A 63 11.89 -15.11 -5.33
N THR A 64 12.25 -15.38 -4.08
CA THR A 64 13.29 -16.36 -3.72
C THR A 64 12.71 -17.77 -3.63
N TRP A 65 11.42 -17.88 -3.40
CA TRP A 65 10.62 -19.10 -3.46
C TRP A 65 9.21 -18.74 -3.96
N SER A 66 8.60 -19.63 -4.74
CA SER A 66 7.27 -19.39 -5.30
C SER A 66 6.49 -20.68 -5.40
N GLU A 67 5.25 -20.66 -4.91
CA GLU A 67 4.21 -21.61 -5.22
C GLU A 67 3.16 -20.93 -6.10
N GLN A 68 2.90 -21.48 -7.28
CA GLN A 68 1.96 -20.92 -8.25
C GLN A 68 0.75 -21.83 -8.49
N PHE A 69 0.55 -22.83 -7.66
CA PHE A 69 -0.57 -23.78 -7.73
C PHE A 69 -0.74 -24.45 -9.10
N GLN A 70 0.37 -24.71 -9.78
CA GLN A 70 0.33 -25.45 -11.03
C GLN A 70 0.10 -26.95 -10.74
N LYS A 71 -0.16 -27.74 -11.77
CA LYS A 71 -0.48 -29.15 -11.63
C LYS A 71 0.51 -29.88 -10.70
N SER A 72 -0.01 -30.70 -9.79
CA SER A 72 0.75 -31.47 -8.79
C SER A 72 1.37 -30.65 -7.66
N HIS A 73 0.75 -29.54 -7.27
CA HIS A 73 1.26 -28.60 -6.26
C HIS A 73 1.21 -29.11 -4.79
N GLY A 74 0.54 -30.19 -4.47
CA GLY A 74 0.49 -30.74 -3.11
C GLY A 74 -0.34 -29.95 -2.08
N TRP A 75 -1.11 -28.93 -2.51
CA TRP A 75 -2.06 -28.23 -1.66
C TRP A 75 -3.39 -28.96 -1.62
N SER A 76 -4.05 -28.88 -0.48
CA SER A 76 -5.41 -29.39 -0.25
C SER A 76 -6.32 -28.28 0.25
N ALA A 77 -7.60 -28.42 0.02
CA ALA A 77 -8.62 -27.52 0.56
C ALA A 77 -9.49 -28.26 1.58
N GLY A 78 -10.02 -27.52 2.56
CA GLY A 78 -10.87 -28.09 3.60
C GLY A 78 -11.30 -27.07 4.64
N GLY A 79 -11.76 -27.58 5.79
CA GLY A 79 -12.27 -26.79 6.92
C GLY A 79 -13.77 -26.94 7.10
N ALA A 80 -14.25 -26.73 8.35
CA ALA A 80 -15.66 -26.85 8.70
C ALA A 80 -16.55 -25.79 8.01
N GLY A 81 -15.93 -24.73 7.47
CA GLY A 81 -16.57 -23.69 6.68
C GLY A 81 -16.56 -23.91 5.17
N THR A 82 -16.02 -25.04 4.67
CA THR A 82 -15.93 -25.30 3.23
C THR A 82 -17.20 -25.97 2.70
N GLN A 83 -17.80 -25.40 1.65
CA GLN A 83 -18.89 -25.98 0.89
C GLN A 83 -18.36 -26.81 -0.28
N SER A 84 -17.44 -26.23 -1.06
CA SER A 84 -16.84 -26.90 -2.22
C SER A 84 -15.43 -26.41 -2.47
N ALA A 85 -14.62 -27.25 -3.10
CA ALA A 85 -13.27 -26.90 -3.48
C ALA A 85 -12.84 -27.59 -4.78
N GLU A 86 -12.07 -26.86 -5.59
CA GLU A 86 -11.40 -27.36 -6.78
C GLU A 86 -9.96 -26.88 -6.76
N VAL A 87 -9.05 -27.82 -6.50
CA VAL A 87 -7.64 -27.47 -6.31
C VAL A 87 -6.88 -27.24 -7.62
N ASN A 88 -7.49 -27.56 -8.77
CA ASN A 88 -6.95 -27.34 -10.11
C ASN A 88 -7.96 -26.57 -10.99
N ASP A 89 -8.50 -25.46 -10.48
CA ASP A 89 -9.48 -24.64 -11.20
C ASP A 89 -8.82 -23.89 -12.36
N SER A 90 -9.16 -24.28 -13.59
CA SER A 90 -8.70 -23.63 -14.82
C SER A 90 -9.69 -22.59 -15.37
N SER A 91 -10.76 -22.28 -14.62
CA SER A 91 -11.80 -21.35 -15.09
C SER A 91 -11.38 -19.89 -15.01
N GLN A 92 -10.55 -19.52 -14.02
CA GLN A 92 -10.07 -18.15 -13.82
C GLN A 92 -8.68 -18.16 -13.20
N PHE A 93 -7.73 -17.54 -13.89
CA PHE A 93 -6.34 -17.36 -13.46
C PHE A 93 -5.72 -16.16 -14.20
N VAL A 94 -4.62 -15.62 -13.69
CA VAL A 94 -3.81 -14.55 -14.34
C VAL A 94 -2.35 -14.95 -14.49
N ARG A 95 -1.94 -16.08 -13.89
CA ARG A 95 -0.60 -16.66 -14.04
C ARG A 95 -0.72 -18.16 -14.31
N GLY A 96 0.14 -18.70 -15.15
CA GLY A 96 0.15 -20.13 -15.45
C GLY A 96 -1.15 -20.61 -16.10
N THR A 97 -1.75 -21.71 -15.60
CA THR A 97 -2.89 -22.38 -16.23
C THR A 97 -4.07 -22.63 -15.30
N GLN A 98 -3.92 -22.37 -14.00
CA GLN A 98 -4.93 -22.69 -13.00
C GLN A 98 -4.70 -21.94 -11.67
N ALA A 99 -5.69 -22.02 -10.80
CA ALA A 99 -5.68 -21.56 -9.41
C ALA A 99 -6.32 -22.63 -8.51
N VAL A 100 -6.28 -22.44 -7.20
CA VAL A 100 -7.16 -23.19 -6.28
C VAL A 100 -8.41 -22.37 -6.03
N ARG A 101 -9.60 -22.94 -6.28
CA ARG A 101 -10.90 -22.32 -5.98
C ARG A 101 -11.54 -22.99 -4.78
N VAL A 102 -12.08 -22.19 -3.88
CA VAL A 102 -12.85 -22.67 -2.73
C VAL A 102 -14.06 -21.79 -2.51
N THR A 103 -15.19 -22.39 -2.11
CA THR A 103 -16.40 -21.69 -1.70
C THR A 103 -16.71 -22.05 -0.24
N THR A 104 -16.91 -21.04 0.59
CA THR A 104 -17.34 -21.24 1.98
C THR A 104 -18.82 -21.65 2.05
N ASN A 105 -19.27 -22.13 3.20
CA ASN A 105 -20.65 -22.61 3.37
C ASN A 105 -21.59 -21.60 4.06
N GLY A 106 -21.14 -20.36 4.25
CA GLY A 106 -21.95 -19.32 4.88
C GLY A 106 -22.18 -19.51 6.38
N SER A 107 -21.33 -20.25 7.08
CA SER A 107 -21.51 -20.57 8.51
C SER A 107 -20.63 -19.77 9.47
N GLY A 108 -19.83 -18.83 8.98
CA GLY A 108 -18.85 -18.09 9.78
C GLY A 108 -17.64 -18.91 10.20
N LYS A 109 -17.54 -20.16 9.71
CA LYS A 109 -16.43 -21.06 10.06
C LYS A 109 -15.28 -20.99 9.05
N GLN A 110 -14.12 -21.48 9.48
CA GLN A 110 -12.92 -21.50 8.66
C GLN A 110 -13.05 -22.42 7.44
N SER A 111 -12.76 -21.85 6.26
CA SER A 111 -12.43 -22.55 5.03
C SER A 111 -10.98 -22.26 4.68
N TYR A 112 -10.21 -23.24 4.18
CA TYR A 112 -8.79 -23.04 3.93
C TYR A 112 -8.27 -23.80 2.71
N VAL A 113 -7.14 -23.29 2.19
CA VAL A 113 -6.19 -23.99 1.31
C VAL A 113 -4.91 -24.17 2.12
N ARG A 114 -4.40 -25.40 2.20
CA ARG A 114 -3.24 -25.76 3.07
C ARG A 114 -2.25 -26.65 2.35
N ARG A 115 -0.97 -26.45 2.68
CA ARG A 115 0.13 -27.36 2.38
C ARG A 115 0.93 -27.62 3.65
N SER A 116 1.24 -28.87 3.94
CA SER A 116 2.03 -29.29 5.10
C SER A 116 3.19 -30.20 4.68
N GLY A 117 4.21 -30.30 5.51
CA GLY A 117 5.36 -31.15 5.27
C GLY A 117 6.24 -30.70 4.12
N MET A 118 6.30 -29.39 3.88
CA MET A 118 7.25 -28.79 2.93
C MET A 118 8.68 -28.85 3.46
N ASP A 119 9.66 -28.64 2.57
CA ASP A 119 11.02 -28.35 3.00
C ASP A 119 11.03 -27.13 3.94
N ALA A 120 11.87 -27.17 4.95
CA ALA A 120 11.94 -26.13 5.97
C ALA A 120 12.35 -24.79 5.33
N MET A 121 11.52 -23.79 5.53
CA MET A 121 11.73 -22.44 4.98
C MET A 121 12.31 -21.51 6.02
N ASP A 122 13.15 -20.59 5.53
CA ASP A 122 13.71 -19.46 6.25
C ASP A 122 13.13 -18.14 5.70
N LEU A 123 12.46 -17.40 6.56
CA LEU A 123 11.88 -16.09 6.27
C LEU A 123 12.71 -14.94 6.85
N SER A 124 13.91 -15.18 7.34
CA SER A 124 14.82 -14.11 7.76
C SER A 124 15.10 -13.18 6.57
N GLY A 125 14.87 -11.88 6.71
CA GLY A 125 15.01 -10.91 5.62
C GLY A 125 14.03 -11.09 4.46
N LYS A 126 12.86 -11.72 4.73
CA LYS A 126 11.83 -11.98 3.71
C LYS A 126 10.44 -11.64 4.23
N MET A 127 9.56 -11.28 3.30
CA MET A 127 8.13 -11.16 3.52
C MET A 127 7.35 -12.04 2.53
N ILE A 128 6.07 -12.20 2.76
CA ILE A 128 5.19 -13.03 1.95
C ILE A 128 4.42 -12.14 0.98
N ARG A 129 4.38 -12.55 -0.30
CA ARG A 129 3.51 -11.97 -1.31
C ARG A 129 2.46 -12.99 -1.70
N LEU A 130 1.19 -12.59 -1.60
CA LEU A 130 0.03 -13.41 -1.99
C LEU A 130 -0.62 -12.85 -3.23
N LEU A 131 -1.05 -13.72 -4.15
CA LEU A 131 -1.93 -13.40 -5.26
C LEU A 131 -3.20 -14.22 -5.11
N PHE A 132 -4.32 -13.55 -4.95
CA PHE A 132 -5.62 -14.19 -4.75
C PHE A 132 -6.74 -13.34 -5.33
N ARG A 133 -7.95 -13.91 -5.34
CA ARG A 133 -9.18 -13.25 -5.78
C ARG A 133 -10.32 -13.67 -4.87
N VAL A 134 -11.21 -12.73 -4.56
CA VAL A 134 -12.52 -13.00 -3.94
C VAL A 134 -13.59 -12.55 -4.93
N ASP A 135 -14.51 -13.45 -5.29
CA ASP A 135 -15.51 -13.15 -6.33
C ASP A 135 -16.50 -12.08 -5.88
N ASP A 136 -16.94 -12.17 -4.62
CA ASP A 136 -17.74 -11.16 -3.94
C ASP A 136 -17.31 -11.05 -2.49
N VAL A 137 -16.92 -9.85 -2.06
CA VAL A 137 -16.50 -9.57 -0.69
C VAL A 137 -17.65 -9.19 0.25
N GLY A 138 -18.89 -9.19 -0.24
CA GLY A 138 -20.07 -8.76 0.53
C GLY A 138 -20.28 -9.49 1.85
N ASN A 139 -20.00 -10.79 1.87
CA ASN A 139 -20.10 -11.65 3.05
C ASN A 139 -18.72 -12.05 3.61
N LEU A 140 -17.63 -11.43 3.15
CA LEU A 140 -16.28 -11.74 3.62
C LEU A 140 -16.05 -11.10 5.00
N ALA A 141 -15.79 -11.92 6.03
CA ALA A 141 -15.44 -11.42 7.35
C ALA A 141 -13.95 -11.10 7.49
N LYS A 142 -13.10 -12.08 7.18
CA LYS A 142 -11.64 -11.95 7.28
C LYS A 142 -10.91 -13.01 6.48
N MET A 143 -9.64 -12.75 6.20
CA MET A 143 -8.68 -13.70 5.68
C MET A 143 -7.52 -13.84 6.65
N VAL A 144 -6.93 -15.03 6.71
CA VAL A 144 -5.78 -15.30 7.58
C VAL A 144 -4.77 -16.15 6.83
N PHE A 145 -3.53 -15.70 6.76
CA PHE A 145 -2.43 -16.51 6.29
C PHE A 145 -1.63 -17.04 7.47
N TYR A 146 -1.48 -18.35 7.54
CA TYR A 146 -0.70 -19.04 8.57
C TYR A 146 0.57 -19.58 7.96
N LEU A 147 1.68 -19.42 8.67
CA LEU A 147 2.97 -20.01 8.33
C LEU A 147 3.60 -20.56 9.60
N GLY A 148 3.97 -21.83 9.60
CA GLY A 148 4.46 -22.48 10.81
C GLY A 148 5.03 -23.87 10.61
N SER A 149 5.00 -24.65 11.68
CA SER A 149 5.50 -26.02 11.75
C SER A 149 4.61 -26.88 12.63
N GLY A 150 4.82 -28.23 12.56
CA GLY A 150 4.09 -29.18 13.38
C GLY A 150 2.59 -29.18 13.09
N SER A 151 2.18 -29.11 11.83
CA SER A 151 0.78 -28.96 11.40
C SER A 151 0.16 -27.67 11.92
N LEU A 152 0.92 -26.58 11.90
CA LEU A 152 0.55 -25.25 12.37
C LEU A 152 0.29 -25.17 13.89
N LYS A 153 0.84 -26.07 14.70
CA LYS A 153 0.82 -25.93 16.16
C LYS A 153 1.71 -24.78 16.64
N ASN A 154 2.75 -24.48 15.87
CA ASN A 154 3.69 -23.39 16.10
C ASN A 154 3.71 -22.51 14.85
N HIS A 155 3.08 -21.31 14.89
CA HIS A 155 2.87 -20.51 13.69
C HIS A 155 2.81 -19.00 13.96
N PHE A 156 3.07 -18.23 12.90
CA PHE A 156 2.61 -16.86 12.75
C PHE A 156 1.32 -16.83 11.95
N ALA A 157 0.42 -15.91 12.28
CA ALA A 157 -0.84 -15.68 11.59
C ALA A 157 -0.97 -14.21 11.22
N TRP A 158 -1.03 -13.91 9.92
CA TRP A 158 -1.38 -12.60 9.39
C TRP A 158 -2.88 -12.56 9.14
N THR A 159 -3.60 -11.79 9.95
CA THR A 159 -5.03 -11.55 9.77
C THR A 159 -5.21 -10.26 9.01
N PHE A 160 -6.01 -10.29 7.97
CA PHE A 160 -6.40 -9.11 7.21
C PHE A 160 -7.89 -9.17 6.87
N HIS A 161 -8.55 -8.05 7.07
CA HIS A 161 -9.96 -7.91 6.79
C HIS A 161 -10.14 -7.28 5.43
N ALA A 162 -11.06 -7.79 4.67
CA ALA A 162 -11.48 -7.17 3.42
C ALA A 162 -12.91 -6.68 3.63
N HIS A 163 -13.04 -5.48 4.14
CA HIS A 163 -14.36 -4.91 4.34
C HIS A 163 -14.86 -4.28 3.05
N SER A 164 -15.66 -5.00 2.31
CA SER A 164 -16.36 -4.50 1.13
C SER A 164 -17.29 -3.32 1.41
N ARG A 165 -17.53 -3.04 2.67
CA ARG A 165 -18.51 -2.04 3.11
C ARG A 165 -17.96 -0.63 3.19
N THR A 166 -16.65 -0.46 3.07
CA THR A 166 -15.98 0.85 3.09
C THR A 166 -15.28 1.11 1.77
N ALA A 167 -15.24 2.37 1.38
CA ALA A 167 -14.61 2.81 0.15
C ALA A 167 -13.09 2.60 0.10
N ALA A 168 -12.47 2.35 1.26
CA ALA A 168 -11.03 2.25 1.43
C ALA A 168 -10.50 0.81 1.52
N ASN A 169 -11.25 -0.17 1.01
CA ASN A 169 -10.86 -1.57 1.08
C ASN A 169 -9.80 -1.95 0.08
N TYR A 170 -8.72 -2.59 0.55
CA TYR A 170 -7.64 -3.05 -0.32
C TYR A 170 -8.09 -4.13 -1.31
N VAL A 171 -8.99 -5.04 -0.89
CA VAL A 171 -9.52 -6.15 -1.70
C VAL A 171 -10.90 -5.79 -2.22
N GLN A 172 -11.09 -5.86 -3.53
CA GLN A 172 -12.35 -5.56 -4.21
C GLN A 172 -12.96 -6.83 -4.80
N SER A 173 -14.30 -6.86 -4.93
CA SER A 173 -15.05 -7.99 -5.53
C SER A 173 -14.62 -8.23 -6.97
N GLY A 174 -14.31 -9.50 -7.28
CA GLY A 174 -14.02 -9.95 -8.63
C GLY A 174 -12.65 -9.59 -9.16
N GLU A 175 -11.76 -9.09 -8.33
CA GLU A 175 -10.42 -8.64 -8.70
C GLU A 175 -9.35 -9.63 -8.26
N TRP A 176 -8.34 -9.85 -9.12
CA TRP A 176 -7.09 -10.45 -8.71
C TRP A 176 -6.23 -9.40 -8.00
N VAL A 177 -5.89 -9.64 -6.75
CA VAL A 177 -5.16 -8.69 -5.92
C VAL A 177 -3.88 -9.32 -5.39
N THR A 178 -2.82 -8.52 -5.38
CA THR A 178 -1.55 -8.83 -4.70
C THR A 178 -1.49 -8.11 -3.37
N VAL A 179 -1.16 -8.83 -2.30
CA VAL A 179 -0.88 -8.25 -0.99
C VAL A 179 0.50 -8.68 -0.50
N HIS A 180 1.16 -7.81 0.24
CA HIS A 180 2.37 -8.13 0.99
C HIS A 180 2.01 -8.32 2.46
N LEU A 181 2.47 -9.42 3.04
CA LEU A 181 2.37 -9.69 4.47
C LEU A 181 3.75 -9.45 5.07
N GLN A 182 3.90 -8.26 5.62
CA GLN A 182 5.13 -7.80 6.26
C GLN A 182 5.11 -8.05 7.76
N TRP A 183 6.24 -7.77 8.43
CA TRP A 183 6.42 -8.04 9.85
C TRP A 183 6.01 -6.88 10.75
N ALA A 184 5.76 -5.70 10.19
CA ALA A 184 5.42 -4.48 10.94
C ALA A 184 4.04 -4.51 11.60
N ASP A 185 3.10 -5.26 11.07
CA ASP A 185 1.70 -5.25 11.54
C ASP A 185 1.45 -6.23 12.70
N VAL A 186 2.44 -6.42 13.56
CA VAL A 186 2.29 -7.22 14.77
C VAL A 186 1.42 -6.48 15.77
N THR A 187 0.20 -6.95 16.01
CA THR A 187 -0.66 -6.43 17.08
C THR A 187 -1.34 -7.55 17.84
N ALA A 188 -1.57 -7.32 19.13
CA ALA A 188 -2.46 -8.14 19.94
C ALA A 188 -3.92 -7.68 19.83
N ALA A 189 -4.20 -6.55 19.18
CA ALA A 189 -5.51 -5.98 19.05
C ALA A 189 -6.15 -6.31 17.70
N ALA A 190 -7.47 -6.42 17.66
CA ALA A 190 -8.23 -6.57 16.43
C ALA A 190 -8.12 -5.29 15.60
N GLY A 191 -7.45 -5.36 14.46
CA GLY A 191 -7.37 -4.33 13.44
C GLY A 191 -7.67 -4.91 12.07
N GLU A 192 -7.70 -4.10 11.02
CA GLU A 192 -7.85 -4.60 9.65
C GLU A 192 -6.67 -5.49 9.25
N TYR A 193 -5.49 -5.20 9.81
CA TYR A 193 -4.28 -5.97 9.61
C TYR A 193 -3.61 -6.24 10.94
N SER A 194 -3.32 -7.50 11.19
CA SER A 194 -2.57 -7.91 12.38
C SER A 194 -1.76 -9.16 12.13
N ILE A 195 -0.66 -9.30 12.84
CA ILE A 195 0.09 -10.55 12.92
C ILE A 195 0.12 -11.02 14.37
N SER A 196 -0.12 -12.29 14.59
CA SER A 196 -0.03 -12.93 15.88
C SER A 196 0.86 -14.18 15.82
N ALA A 197 1.32 -14.62 16.95
CA ALA A 197 2.10 -15.87 17.09
C ALA A 197 1.37 -16.84 18.01
N SER A 198 1.41 -18.11 17.69
CA SER A 198 0.88 -19.20 18.50
C SER A 198 1.89 -20.33 18.61
N GLY A 199 1.95 -21.01 19.74
CA GLY A 199 2.89 -22.09 19.99
C GLY A 199 4.32 -21.63 20.28
N LYS A 200 4.67 -20.38 20.18
CA LYS A 200 6.01 -19.78 20.41
C LYS A 200 7.00 -19.99 19.26
N PRO A 201 6.74 -19.53 18.02
CA PRO A 201 7.80 -19.42 17.04
C PRO A 201 8.85 -18.42 17.54
N SER A 202 10.02 -18.89 17.88
CA SER A 202 11.12 -18.08 18.44
C SER A 202 12.01 -17.47 17.35
N THR A 203 11.88 -17.96 16.13
CA THR A 203 12.67 -17.54 14.97
C THR A 203 11.76 -17.48 13.74
N ARG A 204 12.26 -16.88 12.66
CA ARG A 204 11.59 -16.87 11.36
C ARG A 204 12.03 -18.04 10.47
N THR A 205 12.48 -19.15 11.05
CA THR A 205 13.08 -20.30 10.34
C THR A 205 12.38 -21.60 10.69
N GLY A 206 12.57 -22.62 9.84
CA GLY A 206 12.08 -23.97 10.09
C GLY A 206 10.59 -24.16 9.83
N PHE A 207 9.99 -23.36 8.99
CA PHE A 207 8.57 -23.47 8.65
C PHE A 207 8.31 -24.50 7.57
N THR A 208 7.37 -25.42 7.85
CA THR A 208 7.03 -26.54 6.97
C THR A 208 5.57 -26.57 6.56
N ASP A 209 4.77 -25.65 7.09
CA ASP A 209 3.32 -25.66 6.91
C ASP A 209 2.80 -24.26 6.58
N MET A 210 1.94 -24.17 5.56
CA MET A 210 1.24 -22.95 5.18
C MET A 210 -0.26 -23.17 5.07
N SER A 211 -1.06 -22.15 5.39
CA SER A 211 -2.50 -22.18 5.17
C SER A 211 -3.02 -20.77 4.86
N PHE A 212 -3.78 -20.63 3.79
CA PHE A 212 -4.59 -19.46 3.53
C PHE A 212 -6.04 -19.79 3.90
N ALA A 213 -6.58 -19.08 4.86
CA ALA A 213 -7.92 -19.30 5.38
C ALA A 213 -8.83 -18.10 5.13
N VAL A 214 -10.08 -18.39 4.82
CA VAL A 214 -11.14 -17.39 4.61
C VAL A 214 -12.31 -17.72 5.54
N TYR A 215 -12.91 -16.68 6.10
CA TYR A 215 -14.10 -16.74 6.93
C TYR A 215 -15.17 -15.84 6.30
N ASP A 216 -16.35 -16.39 6.07
CA ASP A 216 -17.55 -15.61 5.80
C ASP A 216 -18.12 -15.02 7.10
N ASP A 217 -19.06 -14.07 7.00
CA ASP A 217 -19.71 -13.40 8.13
C ASP A 217 -21.00 -14.11 8.60
N ALA A 218 -21.20 -15.33 8.15
CA ALA A 218 -22.45 -16.11 8.31
C ALA A 218 -23.68 -15.53 7.59
N GLY A 219 -23.50 -14.51 6.75
CA GLY A 219 -24.55 -13.93 5.91
C GLY A 219 -24.72 -14.64 4.56
N GLY A 220 -23.73 -15.42 4.16
CA GLY A 220 -23.74 -16.18 2.90
C GLY A 220 -22.36 -16.70 2.53
N PRO A 221 -22.29 -17.59 1.51
CA PRO A 221 -21.04 -18.15 1.06
C PRO A 221 -20.14 -17.11 0.35
N VAL A 222 -18.83 -17.32 0.45
CA VAL A 222 -17.79 -16.54 -0.24
C VAL A 222 -16.98 -17.48 -1.13
N THR A 223 -16.84 -17.15 -2.42
CA THR A 223 -15.93 -17.86 -3.33
C THR A 223 -14.64 -17.10 -3.46
N TYR A 224 -13.53 -17.80 -3.23
CA TYR A 224 -12.19 -17.24 -3.36
C TYR A 224 -11.27 -18.16 -4.16
N ARG A 225 -10.22 -17.57 -4.73
CA ARG A 225 -9.15 -18.27 -5.44
C ARG A 225 -7.79 -17.83 -4.93
N VAL A 226 -6.85 -18.78 -4.83
CA VAL A 226 -5.45 -18.50 -4.51
C VAL A 226 -4.61 -18.97 -5.69
N GLN A 227 -3.73 -18.10 -6.18
CA GLN A 227 -2.92 -18.40 -7.37
C GLN A 227 -1.42 -18.35 -7.12
N ALA A 228 -0.95 -17.58 -6.16
CA ALA A 228 0.47 -17.60 -5.80
C ALA A 228 0.68 -17.30 -4.32
N VAL A 229 1.65 -18.00 -3.75
CA VAL A 229 2.31 -17.66 -2.50
C VAL A 229 3.79 -17.56 -2.80
N GLU A 230 4.40 -16.44 -2.49
CA GLU A 230 5.79 -16.16 -2.83
C GLU A 230 6.53 -15.60 -1.63
N LEU A 231 7.80 -15.95 -1.47
CA LEU A 231 8.72 -15.28 -0.57
C LEU A 231 9.54 -14.28 -1.37
N ILE A 232 9.50 -13.02 -0.97
CA ILE A 232 10.27 -11.94 -1.56
C ILE A 232 11.20 -11.34 -0.51
N PRO A 233 12.35 -10.78 -0.89
CA PRO A 233 13.18 -10.04 0.05
C PRO A 233 12.37 -8.91 0.69
N ASP A 234 12.47 -8.75 2.00
CA ASP A 234 12.00 -7.53 2.65
C ASP A 234 12.94 -6.35 2.32
N THR A 235 12.62 -5.17 2.79
CA THR A 235 13.31 -3.93 2.44
C THR A 235 14.00 -3.28 3.63
N ALA A 236 14.10 -4.00 4.75
CA ALA A 236 14.67 -3.49 6.00
C ALA A 236 16.09 -2.90 5.84
N ASP A 237 16.86 -3.39 4.88
CA ASP A 237 18.22 -2.89 4.61
C ASP A 237 18.25 -1.48 4.01
N THR A 238 17.16 -1.03 3.38
CA THR A 238 17.09 0.30 2.74
C THR A 238 16.94 1.40 3.78
N PHE A 239 16.05 1.18 4.73
CA PHE A 239 15.84 2.07 5.87
C PHE A 239 15.90 1.25 7.16
N PRO A 240 17.07 1.11 7.80
CA PRO A 240 17.24 0.23 8.97
C PRO A 240 16.35 0.59 10.18
N LYS A 241 15.86 1.82 10.23
CA LYS A 241 14.90 2.32 11.24
C LYS A 241 13.52 2.57 10.67
N GLY A 242 13.24 2.04 9.47
CA GLY A 242 12.02 2.38 8.75
C GLY A 242 12.02 3.82 8.23
N VAL A 243 10.94 4.19 7.60
CA VAL A 243 10.76 5.53 7.04
C VAL A 243 9.33 6.02 7.27
N VAL A 244 9.18 7.31 7.55
CA VAL A 244 7.88 7.97 7.72
C VAL A 244 7.66 8.97 6.61
N SER A 245 6.48 8.95 5.98
CA SER A 245 5.99 10.05 5.16
C SER A 245 4.81 10.71 5.85
N ILE A 246 4.93 12.00 6.15
CA ILE A 246 3.88 12.79 6.78
C ILE A 246 3.10 13.48 5.67
N THR A 247 1.84 13.07 5.49
CA THR A 247 1.00 13.60 4.42
C THR A 247 -0.16 14.41 4.99
N PHE A 248 -0.58 15.43 4.25
CA PHE A 248 -1.66 16.34 4.61
C PHE A 248 -2.66 16.45 3.48
N ASP A 249 -3.92 16.23 3.76
CA ASP A 249 -5.01 16.32 2.80
C ASP A 249 -5.75 17.66 2.88
N ASP A 250 -6.60 17.93 1.91
CA ASP A 250 -7.59 19.02 1.86
C ASP A 250 -7.03 20.44 1.71
N SER A 251 -5.75 20.64 1.49
CA SER A 251 -5.17 21.97 1.21
C SER A 251 -5.38 23.04 2.30
N HIS A 252 -5.65 22.66 3.55
CA HIS A 252 -5.93 23.64 4.63
C HIS A 252 -4.77 24.63 4.81
N LYS A 253 -5.09 25.92 5.00
CA LYS A 253 -4.09 26.97 5.23
C LYS A 253 -3.26 26.71 6.49
N SER A 254 -3.82 26.03 7.49
CA SER A 254 -3.11 25.64 8.71
C SER A 254 -1.92 24.69 8.46
N ILE A 255 -1.86 24.02 7.30
CA ILE A 255 -0.70 23.21 6.91
C ILE A 255 0.51 24.13 6.70
N HIS A 256 0.34 25.23 5.97
CA HIS A 256 1.39 26.23 5.78
C HIS A 256 1.67 27.02 7.09
N ASP A 257 0.63 27.50 7.75
CA ASP A 257 0.77 28.49 8.81
C ASP A 257 1.21 27.85 10.16
N LEU A 258 0.82 26.60 10.41
CA LEU A 258 1.06 25.91 11.69
C LEU A 258 1.90 24.65 11.56
N ALA A 259 1.60 23.74 10.61
CA ALA A 259 2.37 22.50 10.47
C ALA A 259 3.79 22.74 9.97
N ARG A 260 3.94 23.52 8.90
CA ARG A 260 5.24 23.79 8.28
C ARG A 260 6.27 24.30 9.28
N PRO A 261 6.06 25.37 10.07
CA PRO A 261 7.09 25.86 10.98
C PRO A 261 7.46 24.86 12.08
N ILE A 262 6.51 24.02 12.53
CA ILE A 262 6.81 22.93 13.44
C ILE A 262 7.73 21.92 12.76
N MET A 263 7.36 21.42 11.58
CA MET A 263 8.13 20.40 10.86
C MET A 263 9.49 20.91 10.42
N ASP A 264 9.58 22.17 9.97
CA ASP A 264 10.85 22.82 9.60
C ASP A 264 11.84 22.85 10.79
N SER A 265 11.35 23.00 12.04
CA SER A 265 12.21 22.98 13.23
C SER A 265 12.86 21.63 13.49
N PHE A 266 12.32 20.55 12.95
CA PHE A 266 12.89 19.19 12.99
C PHE A 266 13.62 18.83 11.69
N GLY A 267 13.57 19.69 10.66
CA GLY A 267 14.10 19.38 9.33
C GLY A 267 13.28 18.35 8.55
N PHE A 268 12.01 18.20 8.87
CA PHE A 268 11.12 17.20 8.28
C PHE A 268 10.31 17.79 7.12
N PRO A 269 10.41 17.25 5.90
CA PRO A 269 9.52 17.59 4.80
C PRO A 269 8.16 16.91 4.98
N GLY A 270 7.15 17.42 4.27
CA GLY A 270 5.83 16.79 4.19
C GLY A 270 5.36 16.65 2.75
N THR A 271 4.29 15.87 2.54
CA THR A 271 3.57 15.80 1.27
C THR A 271 2.18 16.38 1.46
N SER A 272 1.83 17.42 0.69
CA SER A 272 0.48 18.00 0.70
C SER A 272 -0.30 17.51 -0.53
N TYR A 273 -1.45 16.88 -0.30
CA TYR A 273 -2.38 16.48 -1.35
C TYR A 273 -3.50 17.51 -1.50
N ASN A 274 -3.61 18.11 -2.68
CA ASN A 274 -4.28 19.38 -2.87
C ASN A 274 -5.53 19.28 -3.74
N ILE A 275 -6.57 20.03 -3.35
CA ILE A 275 -7.81 20.25 -4.12
C ILE A 275 -7.62 21.51 -4.93
N ALA A 276 -7.46 21.38 -6.26
CA ALA A 276 -6.99 22.47 -7.11
C ALA A 276 -7.90 23.71 -7.11
N ASP A 277 -9.23 23.55 -7.23
CA ASP A 277 -10.17 24.66 -7.28
C ASP A 277 -10.45 25.30 -5.90
N ALA A 278 -10.02 24.66 -4.80
CA ALA A 278 -10.11 25.25 -3.47
C ALA A 278 -8.94 26.20 -3.18
N ILE A 279 -7.79 26.04 -3.87
CA ILE A 279 -6.59 26.83 -3.63
C ILE A 279 -6.86 28.33 -3.84
N GLY A 280 -6.40 29.15 -2.89
CA GLY A 280 -6.58 30.59 -2.90
C GLY A 280 -7.93 31.05 -2.38
N THR A 281 -8.79 30.15 -1.91
CA THR A 281 -10.11 30.50 -1.39
C THR A 281 -10.21 30.26 0.12
N GLY A 282 -10.86 31.17 0.87
CA GLY A 282 -11.22 30.99 2.28
C GLY A 282 -10.08 30.54 3.19
N SER A 283 -10.21 29.34 3.77
CA SER A 283 -9.25 28.73 4.67
C SER A 283 -8.23 27.79 4.04
N PHE A 284 -8.14 27.82 2.71
CA PHE A 284 -7.20 27.01 1.95
C PHE A 284 -5.91 27.78 1.62
N MET A 285 -4.83 27.05 1.36
CA MET A 285 -3.54 27.63 0.96
C MET A 285 -3.64 28.39 -0.35
N SER A 286 -2.73 29.36 -0.57
CA SER A 286 -2.50 29.94 -1.89
C SER A 286 -1.40 29.18 -2.64
N VAL A 287 -1.31 29.41 -3.97
CA VAL A 287 -0.22 28.84 -4.79
C VAL A 287 1.16 29.33 -4.30
N GLU A 288 1.26 30.59 -3.85
CA GLU A 288 2.50 31.17 -3.31
C GLU A 288 2.92 30.46 -2.02
N GLN A 289 1.97 30.14 -1.14
CA GLN A 289 2.23 29.37 0.08
C GLN A 289 2.74 27.97 -0.26
N MET A 290 2.07 27.28 -1.19
CA MET A 290 2.51 25.95 -1.66
C MET A 290 3.91 26.00 -2.27
N ARG A 291 4.20 26.99 -3.14
CA ARG A 291 5.54 27.18 -3.72
C ARG A 291 6.60 27.47 -2.67
N SER A 292 6.25 28.24 -1.64
CA SER A 292 7.19 28.52 -0.55
C SER A 292 7.52 27.23 0.24
N MET A 293 6.55 26.37 0.47
CA MET A 293 6.78 25.06 1.12
C MET A 293 7.64 24.15 0.25
N GLN A 294 7.37 24.06 -1.05
CA GLN A 294 8.18 23.27 -1.98
C GLN A 294 9.62 23.76 -2.07
N ASN A 295 9.80 25.08 -2.27
CA ASN A 295 11.11 25.64 -2.60
C ASN A 295 12.03 25.84 -1.39
N TYR A 296 11.48 26.04 -0.19
CA TYR A 296 12.25 26.39 0.99
C TYR A 296 12.24 25.33 2.09
N SER A 297 11.22 24.47 2.11
CA SER A 297 11.06 23.42 3.13
C SER A 297 11.09 22.01 2.54
N GLY A 298 11.28 21.86 1.23
CA GLY A 298 11.39 20.55 0.57
C GLY A 298 10.10 19.74 0.54
N TRP A 299 8.94 20.41 0.69
CA TRP A 299 7.66 19.72 0.65
C TRP A 299 7.28 19.31 -0.78
N GLU A 300 6.58 18.19 -0.87
CA GLU A 300 5.95 17.71 -2.08
C GLU A 300 4.51 18.22 -2.20
N MET A 301 4.10 18.62 -3.42
CA MET A 301 2.74 19.09 -3.73
C MET A 301 2.06 18.09 -4.66
N GLY A 302 1.36 17.13 -4.10
CA GLY A 302 0.57 16.11 -4.83
C GLY A 302 -0.89 16.51 -5.04
N GLY A 303 -1.64 15.60 -5.69
CA GLY A 303 -3.05 15.82 -6.04
C GLY A 303 -4.04 15.11 -5.12
N HIS A 304 -5.21 15.73 -4.87
CA HIS A 304 -6.32 15.13 -4.12
C HIS A 304 -7.63 15.10 -4.92
N ALA A 305 -7.95 16.15 -5.60
CA ALA A 305 -8.99 16.29 -6.63
C ALA A 305 -8.76 17.59 -7.40
N TYR A 306 -9.26 17.69 -8.63
CA TYR A 306 -9.34 19.01 -9.28
C TYR A 306 -10.46 19.83 -8.64
N ALA A 307 -11.67 19.29 -8.62
CA ALA A 307 -12.84 19.99 -8.11
C ALA A 307 -13.17 19.59 -6.66
N ASN A 308 -13.45 20.57 -5.82
CA ASN A 308 -13.95 20.32 -4.47
C ASN A 308 -15.30 19.56 -4.46
N ALA A 309 -16.09 19.70 -5.51
CA ALA A 309 -17.29 18.89 -5.70
C ALA A 309 -16.96 17.39 -5.91
N THR A 310 -15.91 17.07 -6.68
CA THR A 310 -15.40 15.71 -6.84
C THR A 310 -14.88 15.17 -5.51
N HIS A 311 -14.09 15.96 -4.77
CA HIS A 311 -13.61 15.60 -3.45
C HIS A 311 -14.78 15.21 -2.53
N SER A 312 -15.80 16.06 -2.44
CA SER A 312 -16.98 15.83 -1.57
C SER A 312 -17.81 14.62 -1.98
N ALA A 313 -17.94 14.36 -3.29
CA ALA A 313 -18.73 13.24 -3.82
C ALA A 313 -17.95 11.92 -3.75
N SER A 314 -16.63 11.95 -3.89
CA SER A 314 -15.74 10.80 -4.08
C SER A 314 -15.81 10.19 -5.49
N TYR A 315 -14.67 9.74 -6.02
CA TYR A 315 -14.55 9.21 -7.39
C TYR A 315 -15.48 8.03 -7.73
N PRO A 316 -15.79 7.09 -6.83
CA PRO A 316 -16.76 6.03 -7.12
C PRO A 316 -18.19 6.50 -7.45
N LYS A 317 -18.52 7.75 -7.17
CA LYS A 317 -19.82 8.33 -7.54
C LYS A 317 -19.85 8.92 -8.93
N LEU A 318 -18.71 9.10 -9.56
CA LEU A 318 -18.55 9.64 -10.89
C LEU A 318 -18.64 8.52 -11.94
N THR A 319 -18.88 8.89 -13.21
CA THR A 319 -18.59 7.98 -14.34
C THR A 319 -17.08 7.95 -14.59
N ALA A 320 -16.61 6.96 -15.35
CA ALA A 320 -15.20 6.85 -15.72
C ALA A 320 -14.70 8.11 -16.47
N GLU A 321 -15.54 8.65 -17.36
CA GLU A 321 -15.21 9.88 -18.11
C GLU A 321 -15.09 11.10 -17.19
N GLN A 322 -16.01 11.26 -16.23
CA GLN A 322 -15.94 12.35 -15.25
C GLN A 322 -14.72 12.23 -14.35
N ALA A 323 -14.38 11.00 -13.91
CA ALA A 323 -13.20 10.74 -13.10
C ALA A 323 -11.92 11.04 -13.88
N ASP A 324 -11.81 10.57 -15.13
CA ASP A 324 -10.65 10.79 -15.99
C ASP A 324 -10.44 12.30 -16.27
N GLU A 325 -11.51 13.03 -16.51
CA GLU A 325 -11.47 14.48 -16.75
C GLU A 325 -11.00 15.25 -15.50
N ASP A 326 -11.45 14.86 -14.30
CA ASP A 326 -11.00 15.48 -13.05
C ASP A 326 -9.50 15.20 -12.80
N PHE A 327 -9.04 13.97 -12.98
CA PHE A 327 -7.62 13.62 -12.91
C PHE A 327 -6.79 14.39 -13.93
N ARG A 328 -7.26 14.50 -15.17
CA ARG A 328 -6.58 15.25 -16.24
C ARG A 328 -6.40 16.71 -15.86
N LYS A 329 -7.49 17.39 -15.43
CA LYS A 329 -7.46 18.79 -15.00
C LYS A 329 -6.54 19.00 -13.82
N LEU A 330 -6.56 18.07 -12.85
CA LEU A 330 -5.68 18.13 -11.69
C LEU A 330 -4.21 18.07 -12.09
N ARG A 331 -3.83 17.15 -12.98
CA ARG A 331 -2.45 17.06 -13.50
C ARG A 331 -2.03 18.32 -14.25
N GLU A 332 -2.89 18.84 -15.11
CA GLU A 332 -2.63 20.10 -15.83
C GLU A 332 -2.44 21.27 -14.87
N TRP A 333 -3.27 21.35 -13.83
CA TRP A 333 -3.16 22.38 -12.82
C TRP A 333 -1.86 22.28 -12.02
N LEU A 334 -1.49 21.09 -11.57
CA LEU A 334 -0.22 20.84 -10.85
C LEU A 334 0.96 21.29 -11.72
N VAL A 335 1.06 20.79 -12.94
CA VAL A 335 2.19 21.10 -13.84
C VAL A 335 2.24 22.58 -14.20
N SER A 336 1.12 23.22 -14.49
CA SER A 336 1.07 24.65 -14.86
C SER A 336 1.45 25.57 -13.69
N ASN A 337 1.33 25.09 -12.45
CA ASN A 337 1.78 25.81 -11.26
C ASN A 337 3.21 25.43 -10.81
N GLY A 338 3.91 24.57 -11.56
CA GLY A 338 5.28 24.17 -11.25
C GLY A 338 5.37 23.07 -10.18
N PHE A 339 4.29 22.34 -9.94
CA PHE A 339 4.25 21.19 -9.05
C PHE A 339 4.37 19.91 -9.89
N THR A 340 5.49 19.19 -9.73
CA THR A 340 5.86 18.07 -10.60
C THR A 340 5.44 16.70 -10.08
N SER A 341 4.94 16.63 -8.84
CA SER A 341 4.55 15.37 -8.22
C SER A 341 3.58 14.55 -9.08
N GLU A 342 3.90 13.28 -9.24
CA GLU A 342 3.04 12.28 -9.89
C GLU A 342 2.31 11.41 -8.84
N HIS A 343 2.13 11.94 -7.63
CA HIS A 343 1.54 11.23 -6.50
C HIS A 343 0.17 11.82 -6.16
N PHE A 344 -0.77 10.93 -5.86
CA PHE A 344 -2.17 11.25 -5.64
C PHE A 344 -2.66 10.65 -4.32
N ALA A 345 -3.69 11.25 -3.71
CA ALA A 345 -4.44 10.65 -2.63
C ALA A 345 -5.92 10.62 -2.99
N TYR A 346 -6.56 9.46 -2.83
CA TYR A 346 -8.00 9.36 -3.07
C TYR A 346 -8.80 10.10 -2.00
N PRO A 347 -9.74 11.00 -2.35
CA PRO A 347 -10.71 11.52 -1.41
C PRO A 347 -11.41 10.40 -0.65
N HIS A 348 -11.45 10.51 0.68
CA HIS A 348 -11.98 9.47 1.58
C HIS A 348 -11.29 8.09 1.45
N GLY A 349 -10.13 8.02 0.82
CA GLY A 349 -9.42 6.78 0.50
C GLY A 349 -10.11 5.90 -0.55
N ALA A 350 -11.12 6.42 -1.24
CA ALA A 350 -12.04 5.64 -2.06
C ALA A 350 -11.53 5.44 -3.49
N PHE A 351 -11.22 4.18 -3.82
CA PHE A 351 -10.69 3.77 -5.13
C PHE A 351 -11.49 2.64 -5.80
N GLN A 352 -12.71 2.36 -5.29
CA GLN A 352 -13.60 1.35 -5.87
C GLN A 352 -13.98 1.71 -7.31
N LYS A 353 -14.86 0.92 -7.90
CA LYS A 353 -15.36 1.18 -9.24
C LYS A 353 -16.22 2.45 -9.28
N THR A 354 -16.10 3.17 -10.38
CA THR A 354 -17.00 4.27 -10.75
C THR A 354 -18.44 3.80 -10.86
N SER A 355 -19.37 4.73 -10.98
CA SER A 355 -20.82 4.43 -11.11
C SER A 355 -21.17 3.58 -12.35
N ASP A 356 -20.32 3.60 -13.37
CA ASP A 356 -20.41 2.81 -14.60
C ASP A 356 -19.46 1.57 -14.61
N GLY A 357 -18.85 1.25 -13.46
CA GLY A 357 -18.19 -0.03 -13.21
C GLY A 357 -16.69 -0.09 -13.55
N VAL A 358 -16.04 1.02 -13.90
CA VAL A 358 -14.59 1.07 -14.18
C VAL A 358 -13.82 1.25 -12.87
N PRO A 359 -12.74 0.47 -12.60
CA PRO A 359 -11.91 0.67 -11.42
C PRO A 359 -11.25 2.07 -11.39
N VAL A 360 -11.44 2.81 -10.30
CA VAL A 360 -10.91 4.19 -10.17
C VAL A 360 -9.38 4.20 -10.20
N ASP A 361 -8.72 3.22 -9.57
CA ASP A 361 -7.25 3.12 -9.59
C ASP A 361 -6.70 2.86 -11.00
N LEU A 362 -7.44 2.14 -11.85
CA LEU A 362 -7.09 1.98 -13.25
C LEU A 362 -7.14 3.32 -14.02
N ILE A 363 -8.15 4.16 -13.75
CA ILE A 363 -8.23 5.50 -14.31
C ILE A 363 -7.10 6.38 -13.77
N ALA A 364 -6.87 6.36 -12.45
CA ALA A 364 -5.80 7.11 -11.80
C ALA A 364 -4.42 6.77 -12.38
N SER A 365 -4.16 5.50 -12.76
CA SER A 365 -2.89 5.05 -13.35
C SER A 365 -2.54 5.73 -14.67
N ARG A 366 -3.50 6.33 -15.35
CA ARG A 366 -3.27 7.13 -16.59
C ARG A 366 -2.61 8.48 -16.30
N HIS A 367 -2.73 8.98 -15.07
CA HIS A 367 -2.36 10.34 -14.69
C HIS A 367 -1.30 10.39 -13.58
N PHE A 368 -1.24 9.36 -12.73
CA PHE A 368 -0.39 9.33 -11.55
C PHE A 368 0.37 8.00 -11.45
N THR A 369 1.58 8.05 -10.92
CA THR A 369 2.43 6.88 -10.66
C THR A 369 1.99 6.14 -9.41
N THR A 370 1.54 6.86 -8.38
CA THR A 370 1.02 6.29 -7.14
C THR A 370 -0.24 6.97 -6.68
N ALA A 371 -1.05 6.24 -5.92
CA ALA A 371 -2.22 6.79 -5.26
C ALA A 371 -2.36 6.20 -3.85
N ARG A 372 -2.50 7.09 -2.86
CA ARG A 372 -2.68 6.73 -1.46
C ARG A 372 -4.16 6.53 -1.14
N SER A 373 -4.45 5.41 -0.52
CA SER A 373 -5.73 5.13 0.11
C SER A 373 -5.63 5.27 1.64
N ILE A 374 -6.65 4.84 2.36
CA ILE A 374 -6.72 4.78 3.81
C ILE A 374 -7.00 3.33 4.18
N ILE A 375 -6.02 2.65 4.76
CA ILE A 375 -6.18 1.28 5.26
C ILE A 375 -5.81 1.30 6.75
N SER A 376 -6.81 1.14 7.58
CA SER A 376 -6.66 1.27 9.03
C SER A 376 -5.71 0.22 9.61
N GLU A 377 -4.98 0.62 10.67
CA GLU A 377 -4.15 -0.23 11.53
C GLU A 377 -2.98 -0.93 10.81
N THR A 378 -2.59 -0.50 9.60
CA THR A 378 -1.50 -1.14 8.85
C THR A 378 -0.37 -0.17 8.51
N ILE A 379 0.82 -0.70 8.30
CA ILE A 379 2.02 -0.02 7.78
C ILE A 379 2.22 -0.51 6.34
N GLU A 380 2.68 0.37 5.44
CA GLU A 380 3.01 -0.04 4.07
C GLU A 380 4.34 -0.79 4.05
N SER A 381 4.47 -1.79 3.21
CA SER A 381 5.81 -2.32 2.92
C SER A 381 6.58 -1.29 2.11
N PHE A 382 7.88 -1.17 2.36
CA PHE A 382 8.72 -0.26 1.58
C PHE A 382 8.75 -0.62 0.08
N ALA A 383 8.30 -1.81 -0.32
CA ALA A 383 7.98 -2.18 -1.70
C ALA A 383 6.47 -2.45 -1.81
N PRO A 384 5.62 -1.44 -2.02
CA PRO A 384 4.18 -1.63 -1.98
C PRO A 384 3.72 -2.67 -3.01
N ALA A 385 2.77 -3.51 -2.61
CA ALA A 385 2.21 -4.53 -3.49
C ALA A 385 1.43 -3.91 -4.65
N ASN A 386 0.79 -2.77 -4.39
CA ASN A 386 0.10 -1.96 -5.38
C ASN A 386 0.36 -0.47 -5.14
N PRO A 387 1.14 0.20 -5.98
CA PRO A 387 1.47 1.62 -5.82
C PRO A 387 0.25 2.54 -5.95
N LEU A 388 -0.83 2.06 -6.58
CA LEU A 388 -2.08 2.81 -6.71
C LEU A 388 -3.05 2.57 -5.54
N ARG A 389 -2.60 1.89 -4.48
CA ARG A 389 -3.34 1.62 -3.24
C ARG A 389 -2.41 1.69 -2.04
N LEU A 390 -1.58 2.74 -1.94
CA LEU A 390 -0.68 2.92 -0.80
C LEU A 390 -1.51 2.98 0.49
N LYS A 391 -1.11 2.17 1.46
CA LYS A 391 -1.76 2.11 2.78
C LYS A 391 -1.29 3.27 3.64
N SER A 392 -2.21 3.90 4.37
CA SER A 392 -1.87 4.97 5.31
C SER A 392 -2.75 4.93 6.55
N LEU A 393 -2.21 5.44 7.65
CA LEU A 393 -2.98 5.72 8.86
C LEU A 393 -3.57 7.11 8.78
N THR A 394 -4.88 7.23 9.01
CA THR A 394 -5.59 8.50 8.93
C THR A 394 -6.23 8.90 10.25
N GLY A 395 -6.70 10.15 10.31
CA GLY A 395 -7.42 10.68 11.45
C GLY A 395 -6.54 10.80 12.70
N ILE A 396 -5.25 11.11 12.50
CA ILE A 396 -4.30 11.23 13.61
C ILE A 396 -4.63 12.46 14.42
N THR A 397 -4.87 12.25 15.71
CA THR A 397 -5.32 13.30 16.63
C THR A 397 -4.78 13.08 18.03
N ASP A 398 -4.53 14.18 18.76
CA ASP A 398 -4.28 14.21 20.20
C ASP A 398 -5.56 14.47 21.01
N GLY A 399 -6.70 14.59 20.32
CA GLY A 399 -8.02 14.73 20.96
C GLY A 399 -8.52 13.43 21.60
N THR A 400 -9.37 13.57 22.60
CA THR A 400 -9.99 12.44 23.30
C THR A 400 -11.49 12.38 23.02
N GLY A 401 -12.00 11.15 22.75
CA GLY A 401 -13.43 10.93 22.56
C GLY A 401 -14.03 11.43 21.24
N ILE A 402 -13.19 11.85 20.28
CA ILE A 402 -13.63 12.40 18.97
C ILE A 402 -13.44 11.42 17.81
N GLY A 403 -13.04 10.18 18.08
CA GLY A 403 -12.72 9.19 17.05
C GLY A 403 -11.33 9.41 16.44
N GLY A 404 -11.02 8.69 15.37
CA GLY A 404 -9.73 8.76 14.70
C GLY A 404 -8.65 7.87 15.35
N THR A 405 -7.42 8.06 14.89
CA THR A 405 -6.22 7.37 15.41
C THR A 405 -5.59 8.25 16.48
N ASN A 406 -5.78 7.89 17.74
CA ASN A 406 -5.15 8.63 18.84
C ASN A 406 -3.63 8.56 18.73
N LEU A 407 -2.96 9.67 19.05
CA LEU A 407 -1.51 9.82 18.97
C LEU A 407 -0.76 8.72 19.75
N SER A 408 -1.30 8.26 20.88
CA SER A 408 -0.72 7.18 21.69
C SER A 408 -0.57 5.87 20.93
N LYS A 409 -1.42 5.56 19.95
CA LYS A 409 -1.26 4.36 19.09
C LYS A 409 0.00 4.41 18.23
N LEU A 410 0.53 5.59 17.97
CA LEU A 410 1.78 5.77 17.25
C LEU A 410 2.96 5.79 18.20
N THR A 411 2.85 6.52 19.30
CA THR A 411 3.98 6.94 20.15
C THR A 411 4.24 6.07 21.38
N ASP A 412 3.21 5.37 21.90
CA ASP A 412 3.37 4.46 23.03
C ASP A 412 4.30 3.29 22.68
N ALA A 413 4.92 2.70 23.70
CA ALA A 413 5.80 1.54 23.54
C ALA A 413 5.10 0.41 22.78
N GLY A 414 5.73 -0.08 21.71
CA GLY A 414 5.17 -1.06 20.76
C GLY A 414 4.11 -0.47 19.83
N GLY A 415 3.98 0.85 19.78
CA GLY A 415 3.15 1.58 18.82
C GLY A 415 3.64 1.51 17.39
N LYS A 416 2.99 2.22 16.48
CA LYS A 416 3.30 2.11 15.05
C LYS A 416 4.68 2.67 14.69
N LEU A 417 5.20 3.65 15.44
CA LEU A 417 6.57 4.15 15.24
C LEU A 417 7.61 3.10 15.62
N ASP A 418 7.46 2.44 16.77
CA ASP A 418 8.37 1.35 17.17
C ASP A 418 8.36 0.22 16.13
N ARG A 419 7.19 -0.15 15.64
CA ARG A 419 7.05 -1.23 14.64
C ARG A 419 7.65 -0.86 13.30
N CYS A 420 7.49 0.39 12.87
CA CYS A 420 8.14 0.93 11.68
C CYS A 420 9.66 0.83 11.82
N ALA A 421 10.18 1.28 12.96
CA ALA A 421 11.62 1.23 13.26
C ALA A 421 12.17 -0.21 13.32
N ASP A 422 11.41 -1.12 13.92
CA ASP A 422 11.84 -2.53 14.09
C ASP A 422 11.79 -3.35 12.79
N SER A 423 10.86 -3.00 11.88
CA SER A 423 10.67 -3.75 10.62
C SER A 423 11.40 -3.18 9.43
N GLY A 424 11.80 -1.91 9.46
CA GLY A 424 12.36 -1.21 8.31
C GLY A 424 11.32 -0.89 7.22
N ASP A 425 10.04 -0.88 7.57
CA ASP A 425 8.93 -0.62 6.64
C ASP A 425 8.58 0.88 6.54
N TRP A 426 7.55 1.18 5.76
CA TRP A 426 7.12 2.53 5.42
C TRP A 426 5.80 2.91 6.12
N LEU A 427 5.86 3.84 7.04
CA LEU A 427 4.69 4.37 7.72
C LEU A 427 4.23 5.68 7.06
N ILE A 428 3.09 5.64 6.39
CA ILE A 428 2.46 6.82 5.80
C ILE A 428 1.39 7.34 6.76
N LEU A 429 1.55 8.58 7.22
CA LEU A 429 0.64 9.27 8.11
C LEU A 429 -0.21 10.26 7.32
N CYS A 430 -1.54 10.20 7.48
CA CYS A 430 -2.48 11.11 6.85
C CYS A 430 -3.10 12.03 7.89
N LEU A 431 -2.70 13.29 7.85
CA LEU A 431 -3.22 14.40 8.64
C LEU A 431 -4.07 15.30 7.74
N HIS A 432 -4.82 16.23 8.35
CA HIS A 432 -5.62 17.20 7.61
C HIS A 432 -5.39 18.60 8.19
N LYS A 433 -6.16 19.01 9.18
CA LYS A 433 -6.15 20.35 9.73
C LYS A 433 -5.39 20.44 11.05
N ILE A 434 -4.53 21.43 11.18
CA ILE A 434 -3.83 21.75 12.43
C ILE A 434 -4.58 22.89 13.13
N VAL A 435 -4.71 22.79 14.45
CA VAL A 435 -5.42 23.79 15.28
C VAL A 435 -4.57 24.26 16.45
N GLU A 436 -4.73 25.54 16.84
CA GLU A 436 -4.08 26.13 18.01
C GLU A 436 -4.81 25.76 19.32
N GLY A 437 -5.06 24.57 19.60
CA GLY A 437 -5.78 24.15 20.81
C GLY A 437 -6.27 22.74 20.72
N ALA A 438 -7.25 22.38 21.55
CA ALA A 438 -7.78 21.03 21.56
C ALA A 438 -8.54 20.72 20.25
N PRO A 439 -8.23 19.60 19.56
CA PRO A 439 -8.99 19.13 18.41
C PRO A 439 -10.46 18.88 18.74
N LYS A 440 -11.34 19.14 17.78
CA LYS A 440 -12.78 18.93 17.89
C LYS A 440 -13.30 17.81 17.02
N THR A 441 -12.52 17.41 16.02
CA THR A 441 -12.86 16.35 15.07
C THR A 441 -11.69 15.40 14.88
N SER A 442 -11.94 14.21 14.39
CA SER A 442 -10.91 13.20 14.07
C SER A 442 -9.96 13.59 12.93
N THR A 443 -10.25 14.69 12.22
CA THR A 443 -9.41 15.25 11.17
C THR A 443 -8.58 16.46 11.67
N GLU A 444 -8.61 16.76 12.95
CA GLU A 444 -7.81 17.82 13.56
C GLU A 444 -6.74 17.25 14.49
N ILE A 445 -5.58 17.89 14.50
CA ILE A 445 -4.51 17.69 15.48
C ILE A 445 -4.09 19.03 16.04
N GLY A 446 -3.85 19.10 17.35
CA GLY A 446 -3.33 20.31 17.99
C GLY A 446 -1.86 20.56 17.61
N THR A 447 -1.42 21.83 17.67
CA THR A 447 0.01 22.16 17.48
C THR A 447 0.90 21.43 18.48
N ALA A 448 0.45 21.26 19.73
CA ALA A 448 1.16 20.49 20.76
C ALA A 448 1.25 18.98 20.38
N GLY A 449 0.15 18.40 19.90
CA GLY A 449 0.12 17.01 19.45
C GLY A 449 1.02 16.77 18.25
N LEU A 450 1.02 17.68 17.27
CA LEU A 450 1.92 17.61 16.12
C LEU A 450 3.38 17.71 16.55
N THR A 451 3.72 18.65 17.46
CA THR A 451 5.08 18.78 17.99
C THR A 451 5.53 17.50 18.71
N THR A 452 4.66 16.90 19.52
CA THR A 452 4.93 15.62 20.17
C THR A 452 5.20 14.52 19.13
N LEU A 453 4.38 14.43 18.08
CA LEU A 453 4.58 13.45 17.02
C LEU A 453 5.93 13.61 16.32
N MET A 454 6.33 14.85 16.01
CA MET A 454 7.65 15.12 15.39
C MET A 454 8.79 14.71 16.33
N GLN A 455 8.68 15.04 17.61
CA GLN A 455 9.68 14.67 18.61
C GLN A 455 9.82 13.16 18.74
N GLU A 456 8.71 12.44 18.81
CA GLU A 456 8.69 10.97 18.92
C GLU A 456 9.28 10.25 17.70
N ILE A 457 9.13 10.84 16.49
CA ILE A 457 9.79 10.35 15.28
C ILE A 457 11.31 10.60 15.37
N ALA A 458 11.71 11.80 15.77
CA ALA A 458 13.12 12.19 15.91
C ALA A 458 13.84 11.35 16.97
N ASP A 459 13.22 11.11 18.13
CA ASP A 459 13.81 10.35 19.24
C ASP A 459 14.06 8.87 18.87
N ARG A 460 13.33 8.34 17.87
CA ARG A 460 13.53 6.99 17.33
C ARG A 460 14.50 6.93 16.16
N ASP A 461 15.06 8.06 15.77
CA ASP A 461 15.97 8.17 14.62
C ASP A 461 15.34 7.61 13.33
N ILE A 462 14.02 7.80 13.16
CA ILE A 462 13.29 7.40 11.95
C ILE A 462 13.42 8.50 10.92
N GLN A 463 13.84 8.14 9.71
CA GLN A 463 13.94 9.09 8.61
C GLN A 463 12.56 9.56 8.15
N VAL A 464 12.40 10.87 7.92
CA VAL A 464 11.20 11.45 7.32
C VAL A 464 11.49 11.90 5.90
N VAL A 465 10.67 11.43 4.95
CA VAL A 465 10.80 11.72 3.52
C VAL A 465 9.43 12.00 2.91
N THR A 466 9.39 12.71 1.79
CA THR A 466 8.16 12.85 0.99
C THR A 466 7.76 11.52 0.36
N VAL A 467 6.53 11.40 -0.14
CA VAL A 467 6.11 10.21 -0.90
C VAL A 467 6.92 10.07 -2.18
N GLU A 468 7.21 11.17 -2.89
CA GLU A 468 8.06 11.18 -4.09
C GLU A 468 9.46 10.67 -3.79
N GLU A 469 10.06 11.11 -2.68
CA GLU A 469 11.38 10.67 -2.27
C GLU A 469 11.36 9.18 -1.90
N ALA A 470 10.41 8.72 -1.08
CA ALA A 470 10.26 7.30 -0.75
C ALA A 470 10.15 6.45 -2.02
N MET A 471 9.32 6.85 -2.98
CA MET A 471 9.14 6.14 -4.24
C MET A 471 10.39 6.17 -5.14
N SER A 472 11.28 7.14 -4.99
CA SER A 472 12.53 7.23 -5.77
C SER A 472 13.51 6.09 -5.47
N TYR A 473 13.45 5.48 -4.30
CA TYR A 473 14.27 4.34 -3.90
C TYR A 473 13.85 3.02 -4.57
N TYR A 474 12.72 2.99 -5.28
CA TYR A 474 12.26 1.83 -6.07
C TYR A 474 12.82 1.75 -7.48
N LYS A 475 13.73 2.57 -7.86
CA LYS A 475 14.29 2.63 -9.22
C LYS A 475 15.26 1.51 -9.54
#